data_5e6d3e71ffd1c6473a610048760dfd53
#
_entry.id   5e6d3e71ffd1c6473a610048760dfd53
#
_cell.length_a   1.000
_cell.length_b   1.000
_cell.length_c   1.000
_cell.angle_alpha   90.00
_cell.angle_beta   90.00
_cell.angle_gamma   90.00
#
_symmetry.space_group_name_H-M   'P 1'
#
loop_
_entity.id
_entity.type
_entity.pdbx_description
1 polymer ?
#
loop_
_entity_poly.entity_id
_entity_poly.type
_entity_poly.pdbx_seq_one_letter_code
_entity_poly.pdbx_strand_id
1 'polypeptide(L)'
;LDAYSNKVLYEKNSDLHYGPASMSKLMIIYITFERLQNGSLKLDDNFVVSKKAWKYGGSKMFVKLGDKVSIDDLLKGVIVQSGNDACIVLAEGISGSEENMLDEMADKVKELGLLNSNFANVTGWPHKNHYMSVRDIAHLSKLIIKHFPEYYYYFSIKKFSIVFKIYILFFS
;
A
#
# COMPACT_ATOMS: atom_id res chain seq x y z
N LEU A 1 1.24 1.08 20.08
CA LEU A 1 0.19 2.08 20.09
C LEU A 1 -1.16 1.38 20.12
N ASP A 2 -2.02 1.75 21.05
CA ASP A 2 -3.43 1.35 21.03
C ASP A 2 -4.21 2.23 20.06
N ALA A 3 -4.91 1.63 19.10
CA ALA A 3 -5.56 2.36 18.00
C ALA A 3 -6.76 3.22 18.45
N TYR A 4 -7.42 2.84 19.55
CA TYR A 4 -8.61 3.53 20.05
C TYR A 4 -8.28 4.61 21.07
N SER A 5 -7.48 4.28 22.09
CA SER A 5 -7.13 5.20 23.16
C SER A 5 -5.95 6.12 22.84
N ASN A 6 -5.21 5.90 21.77
CA ASN A 6 -3.94 6.53 21.42
C ASN A 6 -2.82 6.30 22.45
N LYS A 7 -3.00 5.38 23.40
CA LYS A 7 -1.99 5.08 24.41
C LYS A 7 -0.78 4.42 23.78
N VAL A 8 0.40 4.98 24.01
CA VAL A 8 1.67 4.32 23.65
C VAL A 8 1.91 3.20 24.66
N LEU A 9 1.89 1.94 24.18
CA LEU A 9 2.08 0.75 25.01
C LEU A 9 3.56 0.42 25.18
N TYR A 10 4.34 0.66 24.15
CA TYR A 10 5.79 0.48 24.13
C TYR A 10 6.40 1.45 23.09
N GLU A 11 7.57 1.98 23.41
CA GLU A 11 8.29 2.91 22.54
C GLU A 11 9.81 2.71 22.68
N LYS A 12 10.51 2.60 21.54
CA LYS A 12 11.96 2.57 21.46
C LYS A 12 12.39 3.13 20.10
N ASN A 13 13.18 4.20 20.12
CA ASN A 13 13.71 4.83 18.88
C ASN A 13 12.64 5.10 17.82
N SER A 14 11.44 5.48 18.25
CA SER A 14 10.23 5.52 17.43
C SER A 14 10.28 6.55 16.30
N ASP A 15 11.12 7.58 16.41
CA ASP A 15 11.25 8.68 15.44
C ASP A 15 12.46 8.57 14.52
N LEU A 16 13.29 7.53 14.70
CA LEU A 16 14.41 7.31 13.80
C LEU A 16 13.95 6.87 12.41
N HIS A 17 14.69 7.31 11.39
CA HIS A 17 14.42 6.95 10.01
C HIS A 17 14.97 5.56 9.68
N TYR A 18 14.10 4.68 9.24
CA TYR A 18 14.46 3.32 8.79
C TYR A 18 13.93 3.10 7.37
N GLY A 19 14.57 2.22 6.62
CA GLY A 19 14.03 1.70 5.38
C GLY A 19 12.80 0.82 5.70
N PRO A 20 11.58 1.25 5.37
CA PRO A 20 10.35 0.60 5.83
C PRO A 20 10.03 -0.67 5.04
N ALA A 21 10.74 -0.94 3.96
CA ALA A 21 10.44 -2.03 3.04
C ALA A 21 8.94 -2.01 2.64
N SER A 22 8.29 -3.17 2.61
CA SER A 22 6.88 -3.29 2.21
C SER A 22 5.87 -2.59 3.13
N MET A 23 6.27 -2.11 4.31
CA MET A 23 5.38 -1.26 5.13
C MET A 23 5.02 0.05 4.45
N SER A 24 5.85 0.53 3.50
CA SER A 24 5.54 1.68 2.63
C SER A 24 4.22 1.54 1.88
N LYS A 25 3.83 0.31 1.55
CA LYS A 25 2.60 0.02 0.80
C LYS A 25 1.33 0.44 1.53
N LEU A 26 1.41 0.64 2.85
CA LEU A 26 0.29 1.20 3.63
C LEU A 26 -0.15 2.56 3.09
N MET A 27 0.76 3.37 2.52
CA MET A 27 0.38 4.68 1.97
C MET A 27 -0.44 4.54 0.68
N ILE A 28 -0.02 3.70 -0.27
CA ILE A 28 -0.83 3.50 -1.49
C ILE A 28 -2.16 2.80 -1.18
N ILE A 29 -2.19 1.90 -0.18
CA ILE A 29 -3.43 1.30 0.31
C ILE A 29 -4.35 2.38 0.89
N TYR A 30 -3.82 3.29 1.71
CA TYR A 30 -4.57 4.41 2.28
C TYR A 30 -5.21 5.26 1.19
N ILE A 31 -4.43 5.70 0.19
CA ILE A 31 -4.91 6.51 -0.94
C ILE A 31 -5.98 5.74 -1.74
N THR A 32 -5.77 4.44 -1.98
CA THR A 32 -6.76 3.62 -2.69
C THR A 32 -8.07 3.52 -1.92
N PHE A 33 -8.03 3.30 -0.60
CA PHE A 33 -9.23 3.26 0.24
C PHE A 33 -9.96 4.61 0.28
N GLU A 34 -9.23 5.72 0.32
CA GLU A 34 -9.80 7.07 0.26
C GLU A 34 -10.56 7.30 -1.06
N ARG A 35 -9.99 6.85 -2.19
CA ARG A 35 -10.65 6.92 -3.51
C ARG A 35 -11.90 6.02 -3.60
N LEU A 36 -11.86 4.87 -2.98
CA LEU A 36 -13.03 3.98 -2.90
C LEU A 36 -14.12 4.58 -2.01
N GLN A 37 -13.76 5.14 -0.86
CA GLN A 37 -14.72 5.73 0.09
C GLN A 37 -15.41 6.97 -0.48
N ASN A 38 -14.69 7.83 -1.21
CA ASN A 38 -15.27 9.01 -1.83
C ASN A 38 -15.97 8.73 -3.18
N GLY A 39 -15.97 7.47 -3.64
CA GLY A 39 -16.68 7.03 -4.85
C GLY A 39 -15.96 7.36 -6.17
N SER A 40 -14.72 7.91 -6.13
CA SER A 40 -13.94 8.16 -7.36
C SER A 40 -13.36 6.89 -7.98
N LEU A 41 -13.33 5.79 -7.22
CA LEU A 41 -13.01 4.43 -7.67
C LEU A 41 -14.05 3.45 -7.15
N LYS A 42 -14.15 2.30 -7.86
CA LYS A 42 -14.95 1.14 -7.45
C LYS A 42 -14.08 -0.11 -7.44
N LEU A 43 -14.43 -1.08 -6.61
CA LEU A 43 -13.65 -2.33 -6.48
C LEU A 43 -13.60 -3.14 -7.78
N ASP A 44 -14.62 -3.02 -8.63
CA ASP A 44 -14.73 -3.68 -9.94
C ASP A 44 -14.13 -2.88 -11.10
N ASP A 45 -13.66 -1.64 -10.86
CA ASP A 45 -12.86 -0.91 -11.84
C ASP A 45 -11.57 -1.68 -12.15
N ASN A 46 -11.14 -1.61 -13.43
CA ASN A 46 -10.00 -2.39 -13.90
C ASN A 46 -8.88 -1.48 -14.38
N PHE A 47 -7.65 -1.79 -13.98
CA PHE A 47 -6.45 -1.14 -14.49
C PHE A 47 -5.65 -2.08 -15.39
N VAL A 48 -5.02 -1.49 -16.41
CA VAL A 48 -4.21 -2.23 -17.39
C VAL A 48 -2.79 -2.40 -16.85
N VAL A 49 -2.28 -3.62 -16.94
CA VAL A 49 -0.91 -3.95 -16.52
C VAL A 49 0.09 -3.43 -17.54
N SER A 50 0.88 -2.44 -17.14
CA SER A 50 1.95 -1.86 -17.95
C SER A 50 3.18 -2.78 -18.06
N LYS A 51 4.06 -2.45 -19.00
CA LYS A 51 5.37 -3.12 -19.12
C LYS A 51 6.25 -2.89 -17.88
N LYS A 52 6.14 -1.70 -17.24
CA LYS A 52 6.85 -1.36 -15.99
C LYS A 52 6.39 -2.29 -14.87
N ALA A 53 5.08 -2.37 -14.62
CA ALA A 53 4.49 -3.24 -13.60
C ALA A 53 4.85 -4.72 -13.83
N TRP A 54 4.65 -5.22 -15.05
CA TRP A 54 4.95 -6.62 -15.40
C TRP A 54 6.41 -7.01 -15.16
N LYS A 55 7.37 -6.11 -15.47
CA LYS A 55 8.81 -6.36 -15.30
C LYS A 55 9.31 -6.14 -13.88
N TYR A 56 8.52 -5.49 -13.02
CA TYR A 56 8.97 -5.12 -11.69
C TYR A 56 9.42 -6.34 -10.89
N GLY A 57 10.49 -6.18 -10.10
CA GLY A 57 11.11 -7.26 -9.35
C GLY A 57 10.54 -7.45 -7.94
N GLY A 58 11.09 -8.42 -7.22
CA GLY A 58 10.73 -8.74 -5.84
C GLY A 58 9.42 -9.53 -5.72
N SER A 59 8.67 -9.31 -4.63
CA SER A 59 7.38 -9.98 -4.40
C SER A 59 6.34 -9.56 -5.44
N LYS A 60 5.59 -10.51 -5.98
CA LYS A 60 4.67 -10.28 -7.12
C LYS A 60 3.37 -11.06 -6.94
N MET A 61 2.26 -10.49 -7.43
CA MET A 61 1.05 -11.26 -7.70
C MET A 61 1.07 -11.89 -9.11
N PHE A 62 2.14 -11.64 -9.89
CA PHE A 62 2.39 -12.18 -11.23
C PHE A 62 1.32 -11.81 -12.26
N VAL A 63 0.95 -10.54 -12.30
CA VAL A 63 0.11 -9.99 -13.37
C VAL A 63 0.78 -10.14 -14.74
N LYS A 64 -0.03 -10.29 -15.79
CA LYS A 64 0.48 -10.41 -17.16
C LYS A 64 0.40 -9.07 -17.87
N LEU A 65 1.37 -8.80 -18.74
CA LEU A 65 1.38 -7.59 -19.56
C LEU A 65 0.09 -7.45 -20.37
N GLY A 66 -0.56 -6.29 -20.25
CA GLY A 66 -1.79 -5.97 -20.97
C GLY A 66 -3.07 -6.53 -20.36
N ASP A 67 -2.99 -7.39 -19.33
CA ASP A 67 -4.19 -7.84 -18.62
C ASP A 67 -4.88 -6.65 -17.93
N LYS A 68 -6.20 -6.77 -17.78
CA LYS A 68 -7.01 -5.89 -16.94
C LYS A 68 -7.22 -6.55 -15.59
N VAL A 69 -6.86 -5.89 -14.52
CA VAL A 69 -6.96 -6.42 -13.16
C VAL A 69 -7.83 -5.48 -12.32
N SER A 70 -8.80 -6.04 -11.59
CA SER A 70 -9.69 -5.28 -10.74
C SER A 70 -8.95 -4.64 -9.55
N ILE A 71 -9.45 -3.51 -9.07
CA ILE A 71 -8.91 -2.85 -7.86
C ILE A 71 -9.00 -3.81 -6.65
N ASP A 72 -10.07 -4.59 -6.55
CA ASP A 72 -10.23 -5.61 -5.52
C ASP A 72 -9.09 -6.64 -5.53
N ASP A 73 -8.76 -7.19 -6.71
CA ASP A 73 -7.66 -8.14 -6.86
C ASP A 73 -6.29 -7.49 -6.63
N LEU A 74 -6.10 -6.25 -7.09
CA LEU A 74 -4.87 -5.49 -6.85
C LEU A 74 -4.64 -5.25 -5.37
N LEU A 75 -5.67 -4.84 -4.61
CA LEU A 75 -5.59 -4.67 -3.16
C LEU A 75 -5.22 -5.98 -2.46
N LYS A 76 -5.85 -7.10 -2.84
CA LYS A 76 -5.48 -8.43 -2.33
C LYS A 76 -4.03 -8.78 -2.69
N GLY A 77 -3.60 -8.48 -3.90
CA GLY A 77 -2.23 -8.68 -4.35
C GLY A 77 -1.22 -7.88 -3.53
N VAL A 78 -1.52 -6.62 -3.22
CA VAL A 78 -0.65 -5.76 -2.39
C VAL A 78 -0.64 -6.23 -0.93
N ILE A 79 -1.80 -6.52 -0.35
CA ILE A 79 -1.93 -6.79 1.09
C ILE A 79 -1.50 -8.22 1.43
N VAL A 80 -1.97 -9.23 0.69
CA VAL A 80 -1.70 -10.65 1.00
C VAL A 80 -0.33 -11.10 0.49
N GLN A 81 0.02 -10.74 -0.76
CA GLN A 81 1.26 -11.16 -1.41
C GLN A 81 2.38 -10.13 -1.32
N SER A 82 2.08 -8.92 -0.84
CA SER A 82 3.02 -7.79 -0.88
C SER A 82 3.52 -7.49 -2.31
N GLY A 83 2.65 -7.67 -3.32
CA GLY A 83 2.97 -7.59 -4.74
C GLY A 83 3.45 -6.21 -5.17
N ASN A 84 4.70 -6.11 -5.62
CA ASN A 84 5.27 -4.87 -6.14
C ASN A 84 4.65 -4.51 -7.48
N ASP A 85 4.40 -5.50 -8.34
CA ASP A 85 3.70 -5.34 -9.61
C ASP A 85 2.30 -4.75 -9.42
N ALA A 86 1.54 -5.24 -8.43
CA ALA A 86 0.23 -4.70 -8.09
C ALA A 86 0.30 -3.24 -7.61
N CYS A 87 1.33 -2.86 -6.82
CA CYS A 87 1.54 -1.47 -6.41
C CYS A 87 1.76 -0.53 -7.61
N ILE A 88 2.56 -0.96 -8.59
CA ILE A 88 2.80 -0.16 -9.80
C ILE A 88 1.51 -0.03 -10.61
N VAL A 89 0.73 -1.12 -10.77
CA VAL A 89 -0.57 -1.04 -11.48
C VAL A 89 -1.53 -0.09 -10.78
N LEU A 90 -1.63 -0.12 -9.44
CA LEU A 90 -2.45 0.83 -8.68
C LEU A 90 -1.97 2.27 -8.87
N ALA A 91 -0.66 2.53 -8.75
CA ALA A 91 -0.09 3.85 -8.90
C ALA A 91 -0.39 4.46 -10.29
N GLU A 92 -0.12 3.68 -11.33
CA GLU A 92 -0.37 4.10 -12.72
C GLU A 92 -1.86 4.27 -13.01
N GLY A 93 -2.70 3.39 -12.46
CA GLY A 93 -4.15 3.46 -12.69
C GLY A 93 -4.84 4.60 -11.94
N ILE A 94 -4.39 4.93 -10.72
CA ILE A 94 -4.98 5.99 -9.90
C ILE A 94 -4.48 7.37 -10.34
N SER A 95 -3.17 7.52 -10.52
CA SER A 95 -2.51 8.83 -10.72
C SER A 95 -1.92 9.00 -12.11
N GLY A 96 -2.08 8.02 -13.01
CA GLY A 96 -1.56 8.04 -14.37
C GLY A 96 -0.09 7.60 -14.49
N SER A 97 0.71 7.75 -13.43
CA SER A 97 2.10 7.28 -13.36
C SER A 97 2.55 7.03 -11.91
N GLU A 98 3.67 6.31 -11.73
CA GLU A 98 4.27 6.17 -10.40
C GLU A 98 4.78 7.51 -9.86
N GLU A 99 5.29 8.36 -10.73
CA GLU A 99 5.81 9.68 -10.38
C GLU A 99 4.69 10.58 -9.81
N ASN A 100 3.55 10.65 -10.47
CA ASN A 100 2.38 11.40 -9.97
C ASN A 100 1.85 10.81 -8.65
N MET A 101 1.85 9.49 -8.50
CA MET A 101 1.47 8.84 -7.24
C MET A 101 2.45 9.23 -6.12
N LEU A 102 3.75 9.36 -6.40
CA LEU A 102 4.72 9.80 -5.40
C LEU A 102 4.48 11.24 -4.97
N ASP A 103 4.08 12.13 -5.88
CA ASP A 103 3.68 13.49 -5.54
C ASP A 103 2.43 13.49 -4.63
N GLU A 104 1.41 12.69 -4.96
CA GLU A 104 0.24 12.51 -4.08
C GLU A 104 0.64 11.93 -2.71
N MET A 105 1.54 10.94 -2.66
CA MET A 105 2.03 10.39 -1.40
C MET A 105 2.78 11.44 -0.58
N ALA A 106 3.58 12.33 -1.21
CA ALA A 106 4.29 13.40 -0.53
C ALA A 106 3.31 14.43 0.07
N ASP A 107 2.23 14.75 -0.63
CA ASP A 107 1.20 15.63 -0.09
C ASP A 107 0.41 14.95 1.04
N LYS A 108 0.12 13.65 0.90
CA LYS A 108 -0.55 12.87 1.94
C LYS A 108 0.30 12.73 3.20
N VAL A 109 1.63 12.63 3.08
CA VAL A 109 2.58 12.68 4.22
C VAL A 109 2.36 13.95 5.05
N LYS A 110 2.24 15.11 4.41
CA LYS A 110 2.00 16.39 5.07
C LYS A 110 0.61 16.43 5.72
N GLU A 111 -0.42 16.05 4.95
CA GLU A 111 -1.82 16.01 5.39
C GLU A 111 -2.00 15.12 6.63
N LEU A 112 -1.39 13.94 6.66
CA LEU A 112 -1.52 12.98 7.74
C LEU A 112 -0.51 13.21 8.88
N GLY A 113 0.38 14.20 8.78
CA GLY A 113 1.36 14.50 9.81
C GLY A 113 2.44 13.44 10.01
N LEU A 114 2.85 12.74 8.93
CA LEU A 114 3.89 11.71 8.95
C LEU A 114 5.28 12.37 8.84
N LEU A 115 5.69 13.08 9.88
CA LEU A 115 6.80 14.02 9.87
C LEU A 115 8.19 13.37 9.63
N ASN A 116 8.30 12.07 9.85
CA ASN A 116 9.52 11.29 9.70
C ASN A 116 9.39 10.23 8.59
N SER A 117 8.70 10.58 7.49
CA SER A 117 8.48 9.69 6.35
C SER A 117 8.73 10.39 5.03
N ASN A 118 9.37 9.68 4.11
CA ASN A 118 9.56 10.10 2.72
C ASN A 118 9.53 8.89 1.79
N PHE A 119 8.82 9.01 0.67
CA PHE A 119 8.62 7.94 -0.30
C PHE A 119 9.38 8.25 -1.60
N ALA A 120 10.28 7.35 -2.01
CA ALA A 120 11.03 7.43 -3.26
C ALA A 120 10.55 6.41 -4.31
N ASN A 121 9.64 5.52 -3.94
CA ASN A 121 8.92 4.58 -4.80
C ASN A 121 7.68 4.08 -4.07
N VAL A 122 6.73 3.49 -4.79
CA VAL A 122 5.46 3.02 -4.20
C VAL A 122 5.54 1.63 -3.58
N THR A 123 6.67 0.92 -3.74
CA THR A 123 6.80 -0.50 -3.38
C THR A 123 7.55 -0.76 -2.07
N GLY A 124 8.34 0.21 -1.61
CA GLY A 124 9.27 0.05 -0.51
C GLY A 124 10.64 -0.51 -0.93
N TRP A 125 10.95 -0.46 -2.24
CA TRP A 125 12.28 -0.86 -2.72
C TRP A 125 13.36 0.01 -2.08
N PRO A 126 14.51 -0.57 -1.69
CA PRO A 126 15.57 0.19 -1.02
C PRO A 126 16.04 1.41 -1.82
N HIS A 127 16.02 2.57 -1.18
CA HIS A 127 16.53 3.81 -1.75
C HIS A 127 16.95 4.75 -0.61
N LYS A 128 18.03 5.51 -0.79
CA LYS A 128 18.61 6.39 0.25
C LYS A 128 17.61 7.41 0.83
N ASN A 129 16.66 7.84 0.01
CA ASN A 129 15.65 8.82 0.38
C ASN A 129 14.29 8.17 0.67
N HIS A 130 14.22 6.83 0.83
CA HIS A 130 13.00 6.11 1.16
C HIS A 130 13.06 5.66 2.61
N TYR A 131 12.31 6.34 3.48
CA TYR A 131 12.33 6.06 4.91
C TYR A 131 10.98 6.35 5.57
N MET A 132 10.73 5.70 6.67
CA MET A 132 9.66 5.98 7.62
C MET A 132 10.16 5.78 9.05
N SER A 133 9.56 6.49 10.00
CA SER A 133 9.71 6.17 11.41
C SER A 133 8.69 5.11 11.85
N VAL A 134 9.01 4.37 12.91
CA VAL A 134 8.07 3.39 13.49
C VAL A 134 6.81 4.10 14.01
N ARG A 135 6.96 5.34 14.52
CA ARG A 135 5.83 6.17 14.94
C ARG A 135 4.89 6.45 13.77
N ASP A 136 5.42 6.86 12.61
CA ASP A 136 4.61 7.18 11.44
C ASP A 136 3.93 5.94 10.86
N ILE A 137 4.61 4.79 10.83
CA ILE A 137 4.00 3.51 10.42
C ILE A 137 2.82 3.17 11.34
N ALA A 138 3.00 3.27 12.66
CA ALA A 138 1.94 3.00 13.62
C ALA A 138 0.78 4.00 13.50
N HIS A 139 1.10 5.28 13.23
CA HIS A 139 0.10 6.32 13.02
C HIS A 139 -0.70 6.07 11.75
N LEU A 140 -0.04 5.80 10.62
CA LEU A 140 -0.71 5.48 9.35
C LEU A 140 -1.59 4.24 9.46
N SER A 141 -1.09 3.17 10.14
CA SER A 141 -1.88 1.97 10.40
C SER A 141 -3.15 2.27 11.21
N LYS A 142 -3.03 3.10 12.25
CA LYS A 142 -4.18 3.55 13.05
C LYS A 142 -5.18 4.34 12.20
N LEU A 143 -4.70 5.23 11.32
CA LEU A 143 -5.57 6.01 10.44
C LEU A 143 -6.33 5.10 9.47
N ILE A 144 -5.70 4.07 8.92
CA ILE A 144 -6.37 3.07 8.06
C ILE A 144 -7.53 2.40 8.83
N ILE A 145 -7.27 1.93 10.05
CA ILE A 145 -8.30 1.28 10.89
C ILE A 145 -9.47 2.24 11.18
N LYS A 146 -9.16 3.51 11.47
CA LYS A 146 -10.15 4.50 11.90
C LYS A 146 -10.95 5.09 10.74
N HIS A 147 -10.29 5.38 9.62
CA HIS A 147 -10.91 6.06 8.50
C HIS A 147 -11.63 5.11 7.55
N PHE A 148 -11.17 3.86 7.45
CA PHE A 148 -11.67 2.88 6.49
C PHE A 148 -12.04 1.53 7.14
N PRO A 149 -12.90 1.53 8.19
CA PRO A 149 -13.28 0.31 8.88
C PRO A 149 -13.93 -0.70 7.94
N GLU A 150 -14.66 -0.23 6.92
CA GLU A 150 -15.32 -1.05 5.89
C GLU A 150 -14.35 -1.80 4.98
N TYR A 151 -13.10 -1.31 4.81
CA TYR A 151 -12.06 -1.98 4.03
C TYR A 151 -11.02 -2.69 4.89
N TYR A 152 -11.07 -2.54 6.21
CA TYR A 152 -10.04 -3.13 7.09
C TYR A 152 -10.01 -4.66 7.05
N TYR A 153 -11.11 -5.30 6.64
CA TYR A 153 -11.18 -6.75 6.47
C TYR A 153 -10.14 -7.30 5.48
N TYR A 154 -9.65 -6.50 4.52
CA TYR A 154 -8.59 -6.93 3.61
C TYR A 154 -7.35 -7.46 4.33
N PHE A 155 -7.01 -6.88 5.49
CA PHE A 155 -5.86 -7.31 6.31
C PHE A 155 -6.12 -8.65 7.05
N SER A 156 -7.33 -9.15 7.05
CA SER A 156 -7.69 -10.46 7.60
C SER A 156 -7.66 -11.58 6.56
N ILE A 157 -7.51 -11.25 5.26
CA ILE A 157 -7.48 -12.22 4.17
C ILE A 157 -6.18 -13.01 4.23
N LYS A 158 -6.30 -14.33 4.47
CA LYS A 158 -5.14 -15.23 4.56
C LYS A 158 -4.80 -15.92 3.23
N LYS A 159 -5.75 -15.94 2.30
CA LYS A 159 -5.61 -16.64 1.02
C LYS A 159 -6.48 -15.99 -0.03
N PHE A 160 -5.96 -15.79 -1.22
CA PHE A 160 -6.75 -15.45 -2.40
C PHE A 160 -6.21 -16.15 -3.66
N SER A 161 -7.05 -16.25 -4.69
CA SER A 161 -6.68 -16.87 -5.96
C SER A 161 -6.99 -15.91 -7.10
N ILE A 162 -6.06 -15.78 -8.02
CA ILE A 162 -6.24 -15.06 -9.27
C ILE A 162 -5.77 -15.93 -10.41
N VAL A 163 -6.63 -16.16 -11.40
CA VAL A 163 -6.32 -16.92 -12.64
C VAL A 163 -5.41 -18.14 -12.39
N PHE A 164 -5.90 -19.13 -11.66
CA PHE A 164 -5.22 -20.40 -11.32
C PHE A 164 -3.99 -20.30 -10.38
N LYS A 165 -3.70 -19.14 -9.81
CA LYS A 165 -2.68 -18.99 -8.77
C LYS A 165 -3.33 -18.77 -7.42
N ILE A 166 -2.80 -19.46 -6.40
CA ILE A 166 -3.25 -19.34 -5.01
C ILE A 166 -2.15 -18.63 -4.24
N TYR A 167 -2.50 -17.56 -3.54
CA TYR A 167 -1.62 -16.81 -2.67
C TYR A 167 -2.04 -17.00 -1.23
N ILE A 168 -1.09 -17.27 -0.36
CA ILE A 168 -1.32 -17.53 1.06
C ILE A 168 -0.43 -16.58 1.86
N LEU A 169 -1.04 -15.87 2.81
CA LEU A 169 -0.32 -15.08 3.78
C LEU A 169 0.25 -16.01 4.86
N PHE A 170 1.55 -16.15 4.91
CA PHE A 170 2.24 -16.90 5.97
C PHE A 170 2.57 -15.93 7.12
N PHE A 171 1.67 -15.83 8.07
CA PHE A 171 1.99 -15.38 9.43
C PHE A 171 1.66 -16.53 10.39
N SER A 172 2.71 -17.08 10.96
CA SER A 172 2.63 -17.99 12.11
C SER A 172 2.57 -17.18 13.41
#